data_6fe785b893ad5b76796ae8ac492cbad6
#
_entry.id   6fe785b893ad5b76796ae8ac492cbad6
#
_cell.length_a   1.000
_cell.length_b   1.000
_cell.length_c   1.000
_cell.angle_alpha   90.00
_cell.angle_beta   90.00
_cell.angle_gamma   90.00
#
_symmetry.space_group_name_H-M   'P 1'
#
loop_
_entity.id
_entity.type
_entity.pdbx_description
1 polymer ?
#
loop_
_entity_poly.entity_id
_entity_poly.type
_entity_poly.pdbx_seq_one_letter_code
_entity_poly.pdbx_strand_id
1 'polypeptide(L)'
;MLNIFSLKNQFEKDTIRLKNNKDLTITFLRHASLLFEYDGKVIYSDPVANFDDIRIDFGALPKADLVLVSHDHYDHLDCDAIETIGKKNTTIICDGTSAQQLGKAIHLRNGESISVFDGAVEITAVPAYNITEGHLQFHPKERGDNGYIMTIGGTRIYIAGDTEDTPETYSIKDIDIAFLPVNQPYTMTLQQAANLARNIAPSILYPYHYTDTDIAQLPKLLSNTDIDVRLRKMP
;
A
#
# COMPACT_ATOMS: atom_id res chain seq x y z
N MET A 1 -29.36 -14.88 11.88
CA MET A 1 -28.15 -15.38 12.55
C MET A 1 -27.06 -15.40 11.50
N LEU A 2 -26.22 -14.38 11.45
CA LEU A 2 -25.06 -14.36 10.58
C LEU A 2 -24.02 -15.32 11.15
N ASN A 3 -23.64 -16.32 10.35
CA ASN A 3 -22.61 -17.29 10.69
C ASN A 3 -21.29 -16.54 10.87
N ILE A 4 -20.81 -16.44 12.12
CA ILE A 4 -19.45 -16.02 12.44
C ILE A 4 -18.51 -17.17 12.03
N PHE A 5 -18.20 -17.28 10.75
CA PHE A 5 -17.12 -18.14 10.31
C PHE A 5 -15.78 -17.51 10.73
N SER A 6 -14.93 -18.33 11.32
CA SER A 6 -13.59 -17.97 11.82
C SER A 6 -12.79 -17.13 10.82
N LEU A 7 -12.56 -15.85 11.12
CA LEU A 7 -11.86 -14.84 10.31
C LEU A 7 -10.39 -15.18 9.96
N LYS A 8 -9.81 -16.23 10.56
CA LYS A 8 -8.40 -16.59 10.34
C LYS A 8 -8.03 -17.08 8.94
N ASN A 9 -9.02 -17.43 8.09
CA ASN A 9 -8.81 -17.95 6.73
C ASN A 9 -9.47 -17.07 5.66
N GLN A 10 -9.86 -15.83 5.96
CA GLN A 10 -10.63 -14.99 5.04
C GLN A 10 -9.75 -14.24 4.03
N PHE A 11 -8.48 -13.96 4.35
CA PHE A 11 -7.59 -13.16 3.52
C PHE A 11 -6.51 -14.01 2.87
N GLU A 12 -6.21 -13.70 1.60
CA GLU A 12 -5.06 -14.28 0.92
C GLU A 12 -3.76 -13.79 1.58
N LYS A 13 -2.72 -14.64 1.57
CA LYS A 13 -1.41 -14.33 2.14
C LYS A 13 -0.29 -14.84 1.25
N ASP A 14 0.77 -14.06 1.18
CA ASP A 14 2.05 -14.51 0.64
C ASP A 14 3.12 -14.43 1.71
N THR A 15 4.00 -15.43 1.73
CA THR A 15 5.23 -15.39 2.52
C THR A 15 6.41 -15.27 1.57
N ILE A 16 7.21 -14.23 1.74
CA ILE A 16 8.34 -13.90 0.89
C ILE A 16 9.63 -13.97 1.71
N ARG A 17 10.62 -14.73 1.22
CA ARG A 17 11.96 -14.74 1.79
C ARG A 17 12.69 -13.46 1.40
N LEU A 18 13.04 -12.63 2.37
CA LEU A 18 13.75 -11.38 2.16
C LEU A 18 15.26 -11.60 1.96
N LYS A 19 15.98 -10.57 1.50
CA LYS A 19 17.43 -10.61 1.24
C LYS A 19 18.26 -10.97 2.47
N ASN A 20 17.79 -10.68 3.67
CA ASN A 20 18.41 -11.06 4.93
C ASN A 20 18.04 -12.47 5.44
N ASN A 21 17.40 -13.30 4.62
CA ASN A 21 16.93 -14.65 4.93
C ASN A 21 15.87 -14.74 6.04
N LYS A 22 15.14 -13.64 6.35
CA LYS A 22 13.93 -13.69 7.17
C LYS A 22 12.70 -13.70 6.29
N ASP A 23 11.59 -14.18 6.82
CA ASP A 23 10.32 -14.20 6.12
C ASP A 23 9.52 -12.91 6.39
N LEU A 24 8.91 -12.38 5.34
CA LEU A 24 7.87 -11.36 5.38
C LEU A 24 6.56 -12.03 4.98
N THR A 25 5.54 -11.94 5.83
CA THR A 25 4.18 -12.33 5.47
C THR A 25 3.39 -11.09 5.08
N ILE A 26 2.78 -11.12 3.90
CA ILE A 26 1.89 -10.09 3.39
C ILE A 26 0.47 -10.65 3.40
N THR A 27 -0.45 -10.01 4.12
CA THR A 27 -1.88 -10.32 4.10
C THR A 27 -2.60 -9.25 3.30
N PHE A 28 -3.34 -9.70 2.29
CA PHE A 28 -4.12 -8.85 1.40
C PHE A 28 -5.51 -8.68 2.00
N LEU A 29 -5.75 -7.52 2.63
CA LEU A 29 -7.00 -7.30 3.34
C LEU A 29 -8.10 -6.91 2.37
N ARG A 30 -7.92 -5.77 1.68
CA ARG A 30 -8.86 -5.26 0.70
C ARG A 30 -8.38 -3.96 0.09
N HIS A 31 -8.80 -3.66 -1.14
CA HIS A 31 -8.61 -2.37 -1.82
C HIS A 31 -7.14 -1.92 -1.75
N ALA A 32 -6.82 -0.93 -0.90
CA ALA A 32 -5.45 -0.52 -0.61
C ALA A 32 -4.93 -1.02 0.75
N SER A 33 -5.77 -1.72 1.54
CA SER A 33 -5.42 -2.17 2.89
C SER A 33 -4.52 -3.41 2.87
N LEU A 34 -3.31 -3.27 3.37
CA LEU A 34 -2.30 -4.32 3.47
C LEU A 34 -1.85 -4.51 4.92
N LEU A 35 -1.50 -5.74 5.26
CA LEU A 35 -0.88 -6.09 6.55
C LEU A 35 0.42 -6.85 6.28
N PHE A 36 1.51 -6.34 6.84
CA PHE A 36 2.84 -6.95 6.78
C PHE A 36 3.25 -7.43 8.17
N GLU A 37 3.70 -8.68 8.27
CA GLU A 37 4.24 -9.28 9.49
C GLU A 37 5.69 -9.66 9.27
N TYR A 38 6.60 -9.08 10.05
CA TYR A 38 8.04 -9.28 9.92
C TYR A 38 8.72 -9.24 11.28
N ASP A 39 9.47 -10.29 11.66
CA ASP A 39 10.30 -10.34 12.88
C ASP A 39 9.53 -9.92 14.15
N GLY A 40 8.28 -10.34 14.28
CA GLY A 40 7.39 -9.99 15.38
C GLY A 40 6.81 -8.58 15.32
N LYS A 41 7.06 -7.82 14.25
CA LYS A 41 6.47 -6.51 13.99
C LYS A 41 5.26 -6.62 13.07
N VAL A 42 4.27 -5.79 13.30
CA VAL A 42 3.02 -5.71 12.55
C VAL A 42 2.89 -4.31 11.95
N ILE A 43 2.82 -4.25 10.63
CA ILE A 43 2.75 -3.01 9.85
C ILE A 43 1.49 -3.03 9.00
N TYR A 44 0.68 -1.98 9.06
CA TYR A 44 -0.46 -1.79 8.19
C TYR A 44 -0.21 -0.66 7.20
N SER A 45 -0.76 -0.79 6.00
CA SER A 45 -0.91 0.29 5.04
C SER A 45 -2.40 0.50 4.78
N ASP A 46 -2.85 1.75 4.86
CA ASP A 46 -4.21 2.21 4.58
C ASP A 46 -5.31 1.31 5.18
N PRO A 47 -5.34 1.08 6.51
CA PRO A 47 -6.32 0.20 7.14
C PRO A 47 -7.71 0.84 7.16
N VAL A 48 -8.64 0.31 6.35
CA VAL A 48 -10.04 0.76 6.26
C VAL A 48 -10.99 -0.40 6.53
N ALA A 49 -11.89 -0.22 7.50
CA ALA A 49 -12.82 -1.26 7.95
C ALA A 49 -14.02 -1.43 7.02
N ASN A 50 -14.52 -0.32 6.48
CA ASN A 50 -15.73 -0.34 5.67
C ASN A 50 -15.46 0.33 4.33
N PHE A 51 -15.64 -0.43 3.27
CA PHE A 51 -15.59 0.08 1.91
C PHE A 51 -16.58 -0.73 1.07
N ASP A 52 -17.53 -0.07 0.39
CA ASP A 52 -18.66 -0.69 -0.28
C ASP A 52 -19.44 -1.67 0.65
N ASP A 53 -19.75 -2.88 0.18
CA ASP A 53 -20.52 -3.89 0.92
C ASP A 53 -19.65 -4.80 1.83
N ILE A 54 -18.34 -4.58 1.91
CA ILE A 54 -17.44 -5.43 2.70
C ILE A 54 -17.02 -4.72 3.98
N ARG A 55 -17.04 -5.46 5.08
CA ARG A 55 -16.56 -5.03 6.37
C ARG A 55 -15.44 -5.93 6.87
N ILE A 56 -14.33 -5.31 7.26
CA ILE A 56 -13.22 -5.97 7.94
C ILE A 56 -13.35 -5.74 9.45
N ASP A 57 -13.32 -6.82 10.22
CA ASP A 57 -13.22 -6.74 11.69
C ASP A 57 -11.75 -6.61 12.11
N PHE A 58 -11.27 -5.38 12.19
CA PHE A 58 -9.90 -5.09 12.67
C PHE A 58 -9.68 -5.49 14.14
N GLY A 59 -10.75 -5.67 14.93
CA GLY A 59 -10.63 -6.17 16.31
C GLY A 59 -10.13 -7.63 16.39
N ALA A 60 -10.33 -8.41 15.32
CA ALA A 60 -9.86 -9.78 15.20
C ALA A 60 -8.44 -9.90 14.59
N LEU A 61 -7.84 -8.79 14.14
CA LEU A 61 -6.52 -8.74 13.54
C LEU A 61 -5.43 -8.35 14.56
N PRO A 62 -4.14 -8.61 14.26
CA PRO A 62 -3.04 -8.24 15.14
C PRO A 62 -2.97 -6.74 15.40
N LYS A 63 -2.53 -6.34 16.60
CA LYS A 63 -2.29 -4.93 16.93
C LYS A 63 -1.07 -4.39 16.20
N ALA A 64 -1.17 -3.17 15.67
CA ALA A 64 -0.14 -2.52 14.87
C ALA A 64 1.06 -2.05 15.69
N ASP A 65 2.26 -2.24 15.17
CA ASP A 65 3.48 -1.53 15.57
C ASP A 65 3.67 -0.25 14.75
N LEU A 66 3.30 -0.30 13.45
CA LEU A 66 3.36 0.80 12.51
C LEU A 66 2.09 0.83 11.66
N VAL A 67 1.58 2.03 11.40
CA VAL A 67 0.54 2.29 10.41
C VAL A 67 1.08 3.32 9.43
N LEU A 68 1.00 3.01 8.14
CA LEU A 68 1.24 3.93 7.03
C LEU A 68 -0.12 4.35 6.47
N VAL A 69 -0.33 5.66 6.28
CA VAL A 69 -1.52 6.19 5.61
C VAL A 69 -1.05 7.05 4.45
N SER A 70 -1.48 6.70 3.25
CA SER A 70 -1.06 7.37 2.03
C SER A 70 -1.66 8.77 1.92
N HIS A 71 -2.96 8.91 2.18
CA HIS A 71 -3.71 10.16 2.12
C HIS A 71 -5.07 10.05 2.83
N ASP A 72 -5.81 11.16 2.92
CA ASP A 72 -7.00 11.30 3.76
C ASP A 72 -8.34 10.96 3.06
N HIS A 73 -8.34 10.30 1.91
CA HIS A 73 -9.59 9.83 1.33
C HIS A 73 -10.19 8.70 2.19
N TYR A 74 -11.52 8.58 2.16
CA TYR A 74 -12.31 7.69 3.02
C TYR A 74 -12.00 6.19 2.82
N ASP A 75 -11.43 5.83 1.69
CA ASP A 75 -10.99 4.47 1.31
C ASP A 75 -9.53 4.17 1.66
N HIS A 76 -8.80 5.15 2.26
CA HIS A 76 -7.43 5.03 2.73
C HIS A 76 -7.25 5.42 4.20
N LEU A 77 -8.04 6.36 4.72
CA LEU A 77 -7.99 6.80 6.12
C LEU A 77 -9.28 6.46 6.87
N ASP A 78 -9.17 5.52 7.80
CA ASP A 78 -10.23 5.16 8.74
C ASP A 78 -9.67 5.27 10.18
N CYS A 79 -10.02 6.38 10.85
CA CYS A 79 -9.53 6.67 12.21
C CYS A 79 -9.97 5.60 13.22
N ASP A 80 -11.19 5.04 13.08
CA ASP A 80 -11.73 4.03 13.99
C ASP A 80 -11.00 2.68 13.80
N ALA A 81 -10.68 2.32 12.54
CA ALA A 81 -9.87 1.15 12.25
C ALA A 81 -8.46 1.30 12.85
N ILE A 82 -7.83 2.46 12.67
CA ILE A 82 -6.49 2.77 13.21
C ILE A 82 -6.52 2.73 14.75
N GLU A 83 -7.53 3.30 15.40
CA GLU A 83 -7.68 3.21 16.85
C GLU A 83 -7.86 1.75 17.31
N THR A 84 -8.67 0.99 16.56
CA THR A 84 -8.95 -0.42 16.85
C THR A 84 -7.68 -1.27 16.81
N ILE A 85 -6.80 -1.12 15.81
CA ILE A 85 -5.54 -1.87 15.75
C ILE A 85 -4.43 -1.24 16.59
N GLY A 86 -4.60 0.00 17.03
CA GLY A 86 -3.61 0.74 17.79
C GLY A 86 -3.28 0.11 19.15
N LYS A 87 -2.07 0.36 19.61
CA LYS A 87 -1.57 0.12 20.96
C LYS A 87 -0.76 1.34 21.43
N LYS A 88 -0.41 1.42 22.71
CA LYS A 88 0.25 2.60 23.31
C LYS A 88 1.45 3.12 22.51
N ASN A 89 2.21 2.23 21.87
CA ASN A 89 3.46 2.55 21.17
C ASN A 89 3.34 2.36 19.65
N THR A 90 2.14 2.35 19.10
CA THR A 90 1.96 2.33 17.64
C THR A 90 2.46 3.64 17.06
N THR A 91 3.36 3.54 16.08
CA THR A 91 3.78 4.68 15.26
C THR A 91 2.82 4.82 14.09
N ILE A 92 2.39 6.04 13.78
CA ILE A 92 1.57 6.34 12.60
C ILE A 92 2.37 7.32 11.74
N ILE A 93 2.56 7.01 10.46
CA ILE A 93 3.25 7.84 9.48
C ILE A 93 2.27 8.11 8.35
N CYS A 94 2.11 9.37 7.95
CA CYS A 94 1.13 9.77 6.94
C CYS A 94 1.51 11.07 6.23
N ASP A 95 0.70 11.45 5.26
CA ASP A 95 0.72 12.77 4.62
C ASP A 95 0.27 13.89 5.56
N GLY A 96 0.34 15.15 5.10
CA GLY A 96 0.05 16.32 5.93
C GLY A 96 -1.41 16.44 6.34
N THR A 97 -2.34 16.10 5.45
CA THR A 97 -3.79 16.22 5.69
C THR A 97 -4.27 15.13 6.67
N SER A 98 -3.82 13.90 6.46
CA SER A 98 -4.08 12.79 7.40
C SER A 98 -3.51 13.06 8.79
N ALA A 99 -2.31 13.67 8.88
CA ALA A 99 -1.70 14.03 10.16
C ALA A 99 -2.54 15.03 10.96
N GLN A 100 -3.16 15.99 10.28
CA GLN A 100 -4.07 16.95 10.93
C GLN A 100 -5.32 16.29 11.49
N GLN A 101 -5.89 15.30 10.76
CA GLN A 101 -7.06 14.55 11.22
C GLN A 101 -6.74 13.61 12.38
N LEU A 102 -5.60 12.90 12.31
CA LEU A 102 -5.19 11.92 13.32
C LEU A 102 -4.60 12.55 14.60
N GLY A 103 -4.07 13.77 14.52
CA GLY A 103 -3.55 14.55 15.66
C GLY A 103 -2.30 14.01 16.33
N LYS A 104 -1.97 12.72 16.18
CA LYS A 104 -0.81 12.04 16.81
C LYS A 104 0.03 11.25 15.79
N ALA A 105 0.02 11.66 14.54
CA ALA A 105 0.78 11.01 13.48
C ALA A 105 2.04 11.80 13.13
N ILE A 106 3.03 11.10 12.58
CA ILE A 106 4.22 11.71 12.00
C ILE A 106 3.89 12.08 10.57
N HIS A 107 3.88 13.38 10.28
CA HIS A 107 3.83 13.86 8.92
C HIS A 107 5.20 13.63 8.25
N LEU A 108 5.26 12.71 7.29
CA LEU A 108 6.44 12.48 6.46
C LEU A 108 6.19 13.09 5.09
N ARG A 109 6.99 14.10 4.72
CA ARG A 109 6.83 14.78 3.43
C ARG A 109 7.46 13.98 2.30
N ASN A 110 6.95 14.18 1.10
CA ASN A 110 7.55 13.57 -0.09
C ASN A 110 9.06 13.83 -0.15
N GLY A 111 9.85 12.78 -0.32
CA GLY A 111 11.32 12.80 -0.33
C GLY A 111 11.98 12.63 1.04
N GLU A 112 11.24 12.70 2.14
CA GLU A 112 11.78 12.44 3.47
C GLU A 112 11.78 10.94 3.79
N SER A 113 12.70 10.55 4.68
CA SER A 113 12.82 9.18 5.18
C SER A 113 12.89 9.16 6.70
N ILE A 114 12.36 8.10 7.29
CA ILE A 114 12.41 7.84 8.73
C ILE A 114 12.72 6.37 8.99
N SER A 115 13.60 6.11 9.96
CA SER A 115 13.86 4.76 10.45
C SER A 115 12.99 4.44 11.65
N VAL A 116 12.42 3.25 11.68
CA VAL A 116 11.61 2.71 12.78
C VAL A 116 12.16 1.36 13.25
N PHE A 117 11.72 0.90 14.41
CA PHE A 117 12.15 -0.38 15.00
C PHE A 117 13.68 -0.49 15.14
N ASP A 118 14.30 0.53 15.75
CA ASP A 118 15.75 0.60 15.98
C ASP A 118 16.57 0.44 14.68
N GLY A 119 16.06 0.98 13.57
CA GLY A 119 16.71 0.92 12.25
C GLY A 119 16.42 -0.34 11.44
N ALA A 120 15.58 -1.25 11.92
CA ALA A 120 15.24 -2.48 11.20
C ALA A 120 14.36 -2.24 9.96
N VAL A 121 13.61 -1.13 9.93
CA VAL A 121 12.76 -0.71 8.81
C VAL A 121 12.96 0.77 8.53
N GLU A 122 13.16 1.12 7.27
CA GLU A 122 13.17 2.50 6.78
C GLU A 122 11.94 2.76 5.91
N ILE A 123 11.29 3.89 6.13
CA ILE A 123 10.15 4.36 5.35
C ILE A 123 10.54 5.66 4.65
N THR A 124 10.45 5.67 3.33
CA THR A 124 10.63 6.87 2.50
C THR A 124 9.30 7.23 1.87
N ALA A 125 8.82 8.47 2.07
CA ALA A 125 7.66 8.99 1.37
C ALA A 125 8.04 9.43 -0.04
N VAL A 126 7.22 9.03 -1.02
CA VAL A 126 7.35 9.44 -2.42
C VAL A 126 6.05 10.10 -2.89
N PRO A 127 6.09 11.03 -3.87
CA PRO A 127 4.87 11.68 -4.35
C PRO A 127 3.87 10.68 -4.94
N ALA A 128 2.59 10.87 -4.62
CA ALA A 128 1.46 10.19 -5.23
C ALA A 128 0.48 11.25 -5.75
N TYR A 129 0.23 11.28 -7.08
CA TYR A 129 -0.66 12.24 -7.70
C TYR A 129 -1.01 11.87 -9.14
N ASN A 130 -2.03 12.54 -9.70
CA ASN A 130 -2.47 12.34 -11.07
C ASN A 130 -1.92 13.40 -12.01
N ILE A 131 -1.70 13.00 -13.28
CA ILE A 131 -1.16 13.86 -14.36
C ILE A 131 -2.07 13.92 -15.59
N THR A 132 -3.04 13.03 -15.71
CA THR A 132 -3.96 12.99 -16.87
C THR A 132 -4.97 14.14 -16.78
N GLU A 133 -5.13 14.88 -17.87
CA GLU A 133 -6.17 15.92 -17.97
C GLU A 133 -7.55 15.33 -17.73
N GLY A 134 -8.34 15.97 -16.86
CA GLY A 134 -9.64 15.47 -16.40
C GLY A 134 -9.58 14.52 -15.19
N HIS A 135 -8.37 14.12 -14.73
CA HIS A 135 -8.20 13.29 -13.53
C HIS A 135 -7.45 14.01 -12.41
N LEU A 136 -6.87 15.19 -12.68
CA LEU A 136 -6.06 15.96 -11.73
C LEU A 136 -6.79 16.29 -10.42
N GLN A 137 -8.12 16.46 -10.46
CA GLN A 137 -8.93 16.79 -9.29
C GLN A 137 -9.03 15.67 -8.26
N PHE A 138 -8.77 14.42 -8.65
CA PHE A 138 -8.84 13.29 -7.72
C PHE A 138 -7.63 13.30 -6.77
N HIS A 139 -6.43 13.45 -7.33
CA HIS A 139 -5.17 13.49 -6.59
C HIS A 139 -4.26 14.59 -7.16
N PRO A 140 -4.56 15.88 -6.87
CA PRO A 140 -3.71 16.98 -7.32
C PRO A 140 -2.36 16.97 -6.59
N LYS A 141 -1.28 17.27 -7.31
CA LYS A 141 0.10 17.24 -6.79
C LYS A 141 0.30 18.07 -5.53
N GLU A 142 -0.43 19.21 -5.45
CA GLU A 142 -0.34 20.18 -4.35
C GLU A 142 -0.84 19.62 -3.01
N ARG A 143 -1.63 18.54 -3.00
CA ARG A 143 -2.07 17.88 -1.76
C ARG A 143 -0.88 17.27 -1.01
N GLY A 144 0.14 16.80 -1.74
CA GLY A 144 1.30 16.16 -1.15
C GLY A 144 1.00 14.76 -0.60
N ASP A 145 0.07 14.05 -1.22
CA ASP A 145 -0.25 12.66 -0.90
C ASP A 145 0.99 11.76 -1.06
N ASN A 146 1.05 10.69 -0.30
CA ASN A 146 2.20 9.81 -0.21
C ASN A 146 1.98 8.45 -0.87
N GLY A 147 2.95 8.01 -1.66
CA GLY A 147 3.34 6.60 -1.72
C GLY A 147 4.48 6.34 -0.76
N TYR A 148 4.81 5.08 -0.53
CA TYR A 148 5.89 4.70 0.39
C TYR A 148 6.84 3.69 -0.23
N ILE A 149 8.13 3.89 0.01
CA ILE A 149 9.14 2.83 -0.16
C ILE A 149 9.51 2.34 1.23
N MET A 150 9.15 1.12 1.56
CA MET A 150 9.52 0.44 2.79
C MET A 150 10.73 -0.44 2.52
N THR A 151 11.88 -0.12 3.16
CA THR A 151 13.07 -0.98 3.13
C THR A 151 13.10 -1.83 4.38
N ILE A 152 13.02 -3.16 4.21
CA ILE A 152 12.91 -4.13 5.29
C ILE A 152 13.77 -5.37 4.96
N GLY A 153 14.70 -5.73 5.84
CA GLY A 153 15.60 -6.85 5.60
C GLY A 153 16.43 -6.75 4.30
N GLY A 154 16.77 -5.53 3.86
CA GLY A 154 17.45 -5.24 2.60
C GLY A 154 16.55 -5.33 1.35
N THR A 155 15.27 -5.63 1.51
CA THR A 155 14.27 -5.71 0.43
C THR A 155 13.48 -4.40 0.38
N ARG A 156 13.32 -3.83 -0.82
CA ARG A 156 12.63 -2.56 -1.06
C ARG A 156 11.23 -2.83 -1.61
N ILE A 157 10.22 -2.35 -0.90
CA ILE A 157 8.80 -2.55 -1.21
C ILE A 157 8.20 -1.19 -1.53
N TYR A 158 7.71 -1.01 -2.73
CA TYR A 158 6.99 0.20 -3.15
C TYR A 158 5.49 -0.01 -3.03
N ILE A 159 4.83 0.81 -2.21
CA ILE A 159 3.38 0.91 -2.05
C ILE A 159 3.02 2.27 -2.62
N ALA A 160 2.40 2.29 -3.80
CA ALA A 160 2.31 3.51 -4.59
C ALA A 160 1.34 4.56 -4.02
N GLY A 161 0.34 4.15 -3.21
CA GLY A 161 -0.80 5.03 -2.90
C GLY A 161 -1.61 5.29 -4.16
N ASP A 162 -2.43 6.33 -4.14
CA ASP A 162 -3.23 6.71 -5.30
C ASP A 162 -2.46 7.67 -6.19
N THR A 163 -1.98 7.14 -7.31
CA THR A 163 -1.13 7.86 -8.26
C THR A 163 -1.31 7.35 -9.66
N GLU A 164 -1.02 8.19 -10.64
CA GLU A 164 -0.68 7.78 -12.00
C GLU A 164 0.84 7.57 -12.16
N ASP A 165 1.28 7.18 -13.35
CA ASP A 165 2.68 6.96 -13.71
C ASP A 165 3.42 8.28 -13.93
N THR A 166 3.71 8.98 -12.86
CA THR A 166 4.32 10.32 -12.83
C THR A 166 5.83 10.29 -13.14
N PRO A 167 6.46 11.42 -13.50
CA PRO A 167 7.91 11.49 -13.68
C PRO A 167 8.68 11.03 -12.44
N GLU A 168 8.18 11.31 -11.24
CA GLU A 168 8.79 10.90 -9.98
C GLU A 168 8.73 9.39 -9.79
N THR A 169 7.59 8.74 -10.12
CA THR A 169 7.47 7.28 -10.02
C THR A 169 8.41 6.57 -11.00
N TYR A 170 8.63 7.13 -12.20
CA TYR A 170 9.62 6.61 -13.16
C TYR A 170 11.07 6.75 -12.68
N SER A 171 11.34 7.64 -11.73
CA SER A 171 12.69 7.83 -11.15
C SER A 171 13.01 6.84 -10.03
N ILE A 172 12.02 6.12 -9.50
CA ILE A 172 12.19 5.08 -8.46
C ILE A 172 13.03 3.93 -9.02
N LYS A 173 13.98 3.44 -8.22
CA LYS A 173 14.91 2.36 -8.62
C LYS A 173 15.04 1.31 -7.52
N ASP A 174 15.57 0.16 -7.91
CA ASP A 174 15.93 -0.95 -7.01
C ASP A 174 14.74 -1.46 -6.18
N ILE A 175 13.56 -1.55 -6.79
CA ILE A 175 12.36 -2.09 -6.15
C ILE A 175 12.30 -3.60 -6.34
N ASP A 176 12.11 -4.32 -5.24
CA ASP A 176 11.95 -5.78 -5.25
C ASP A 176 10.48 -6.18 -5.37
N ILE A 177 9.60 -5.45 -4.68
CA ILE A 177 8.15 -5.72 -4.65
C ILE A 177 7.42 -4.39 -4.88
N ALA A 178 6.45 -4.38 -5.79
CA ALA A 178 5.64 -3.19 -6.06
C ALA A 178 4.14 -3.50 -5.89
N PHE A 179 3.42 -2.56 -5.30
CA PHE A 179 1.96 -2.48 -5.27
C PHE A 179 1.56 -1.27 -6.11
N LEU A 180 0.90 -1.49 -7.25
CA LEU A 180 0.49 -0.44 -8.17
C LEU A 180 -1.05 -0.38 -8.27
N PRO A 181 -1.68 0.79 -8.06
CA PRO A 181 -3.12 0.96 -8.16
C PRO A 181 -3.55 0.96 -9.63
N VAL A 182 -4.70 0.36 -9.93
CA VAL A 182 -5.22 0.26 -11.31
C VAL A 182 -6.74 0.46 -11.37
N ASN A 183 -7.19 1.62 -10.90
CA ASN A 183 -8.60 1.99 -10.82
C ASN A 183 -8.89 3.34 -11.51
N GLN A 184 -9.40 3.30 -12.71
CA GLN A 184 -9.80 4.53 -13.43
C GLN A 184 -11.12 5.09 -12.90
N PRO A 185 -11.30 6.41 -12.86
CA PRO A 185 -10.36 7.48 -13.28
C PRO A 185 -9.40 7.98 -12.18
N TYR A 186 -9.32 7.29 -11.06
CA TYR A 186 -8.67 7.75 -9.83
C TYR A 186 -7.17 7.53 -9.85
N THR A 187 -6.71 6.44 -10.47
CA THR A 187 -5.31 6.01 -10.49
C THR A 187 -4.88 5.56 -11.90
N MET A 188 -3.91 4.66 -12.03
CA MET A 188 -3.38 4.20 -13.31
C MET A 188 -4.40 3.38 -14.12
N THR A 189 -4.32 3.49 -15.45
CA THR A 189 -4.77 2.43 -16.34
C THR A 189 -3.84 1.22 -16.23
N LEU A 190 -4.31 0.04 -16.68
CA LEU A 190 -3.43 -1.15 -16.78
C LEU A 190 -2.19 -0.91 -17.65
N GLN A 191 -2.32 -0.06 -18.69
CA GLN A 191 -1.20 0.27 -19.57
C GLN A 191 -0.17 1.17 -18.87
N GLN A 192 -0.60 2.16 -18.10
CA GLN A 192 0.29 3.00 -17.29
C GLN A 192 1.02 2.15 -16.23
N ALA A 193 0.29 1.30 -15.51
CA ALA A 193 0.87 0.38 -14.53
C ALA A 193 1.90 -0.58 -15.17
N ALA A 194 1.61 -1.12 -16.36
CA ALA A 194 2.54 -1.96 -17.10
C ALA A 194 3.79 -1.20 -17.56
N ASN A 195 3.64 0.06 -18.00
CA ASN A 195 4.77 0.90 -18.41
C ASN A 195 5.66 1.25 -17.21
N LEU A 196 5.06 1.64 -16.09
CA LEU A 196 5.78 1.91 -14.85
C LEU A 196 6.49 0.66 -14.35
N ALA A 197 5.81 -0.50 -14.32
CA ALA A 197 6.39 -1.76 -13.91
C ALA A 197 7.62 -2.15 -14.75
N ARG A 198 7.59 -1.97 -16.08
CA ARG A 198 8.78 -2.19 -16.93
C ARG A 198 9.94 -1.27 -16.57
N ASN A 199 9.67 -0.04 -16.16
CA ASN A 199 10.71 0.94 -15.82
C ASN A 199 11.36 0.66 -14.48
N ILE A 200 10.55 0.41 -13.42
CA ILE A 200 11.05 0.13 -12.08
C ILE A 200 11.49 -1.32 -11.89
N ALA A 201 11.07 -2.22 -12.81
CA ALA A 201 11.45 -3.63 -12.93
C ALA A 201 11.44 -4.39 -11.58
N PRO A 202 10.33 -4.42 -10.83
CA PRO A 202 10.27 -5.16 -9.58
C PRO A 202 10.33 -6.67 -9.85
N SER A 203 10.86 -7.45 -8.91
CA SER A 203 10.81 -8.91 -9.01
C SER A 203 9.36 -9.43 -8.89
N ILE A 204 8.55 -8.77 -8.04
CA ILE A 204 7.15 -9.12 -7.81
C ILE A 204 6.28 -7.87 -7.93
N LEU A 205 5.19 -8.00 -8.68
CA LEU A 205 4.17 -6.95 -8.84
C LEU A 205 2.82 -7.44 -8.37
N TYR A 206 2.17 -6.65 -7.50
CA TYR A 206 0.78 -6.80 -7.10
C TYR A 206 -0.04 -5.62 -7.62
N PRO A 207 -0.98 -5.82 -8.58
CA PRO A 207 -2.02 -4.83 -8.82
C PRO A 207 -2.96 -4.79 -7.60
N TYR A 208 -3.26 -3.60 -7.11
CA TYR A 208 -4.17 -3.38 -6.00
C TYR A 208 -5.07 -2.19 -6.28
N HIS A 209 -6.02 -1.84 -5.40
CA HIS A 209 -6.94 -0.72 -5.60
C HIS A 209 -7.58 -0.78 -7.02
N TYR A 210 -8.19 -1.91 -7.38
CA TYR A 210 -8.59 -2.15 -8.77
C TYR A 210 -10.12 -2.16 -9.01
N THR A 211 -10.96 -2.26 -7.94
CA THR A 211 -12.43 -2.36 -8.02
C THR A 211 -12.91 -3.25 -9.18
N ASP A 212 -13.44 -2.67 -10.26
CA ASP A 212 -13.99 -3.39 -11.43
C ASP A 212 -12.97 -3.59 -12.56
N THR A 213 -11.71 -3.18 -12.39
CA THR A 213 -10.68 -3.34 -13.43
C THR A 213 -10.33 -4.82 -13.62
N ASP A 214 -10.38 -5.31 -14.86
CA ASP A 214 -9.96 -6.68 -15.20
C ASP A 214 -8.43 -6.84 -15.11
N ILE A 215 -7.93 -7.02 -13.88
CA ILE A 215 -6.50 -7.17 -13.60
C ILE A 215 -5.87 -8.41 -14.27
N ALA A 216 -6.66 -9.39 -14.75
CA ALA A 216 -6.15 -10.56 -15.47
C ALA A 216 -5.46 -10.22 -16.80
N GLN A 217 -5.59 -8.98 -17.27
CA GLN A 217 -4.88 -8.48 -18.43
C GLN A 217 -3.43 -8.06 -18.11
N LEU A 218 -3.12 -7.68 -16.87
CA LEU A 218 -1.80 -7.14 -16.51
C LEU A 218 -0.65 -8.17 -16.72
N PRO A 219 -0.78 -9.46 -16.36
CA PRO A 219 0.25 -10.46 -16.67
C PRO A 219 0.50 -10.61 -18.17
N LYS A 220 -0.53 -10.44 -19.00
CA LYS A 220 -0.40 -10.50 -20.47
C LYS A 220 0.40 -9.31 -21.01
N LEU A 221 0.13 -8.10 -20.47
CA LEU A 221 0.86 -6.89 -20.84
C LEU A 221 2.35 -6.98 -20.46
N LEU A 222 2.70 -7.74 -19.42
CA LEU A 222 4.05 -7.90 -18.90
C LEU A 222 4.71 -9.24 -19.29
N SER A 223 4.10 -10.00 -20.20
CA SER A 223 4.56 -11.35 -20.60
C SER A 223 5.98 -11.41 -21.19
N ASN A 224 6.54 -10.28 -21.61
CA ASN A 224 7.90 -10.14 -22.14
C ASN A 224 8.91 -9.62 -21.09
N THR A 225 8.59 -9.71 -19.81
CA THR A 225 9.45 -9.32 -18.69
C THR A 225 9.62 -10.48 -17.73
N ASP A 226 10.61 -10.37 -16.82
CA ASP A 226 10.83 -11.36 -15.73
C ASP A 226 10.03 -11.01 -14.46
N ILE A 227 9.06 -10.08 -14.54
CA ILE A 227 8.24 -9.63 -13.42
C ILE A 227 7.21 -10.71 -13.07
N ASP A 228 7.24 -11.21 -11.83
CA ASP A 228 6.23 -12.12 -11.28
C ASP A 228 4.97 -11.31 -10.89
N VAL A 229 3.98 -11.27 -11.79
CA VAL A 229 2.71 -10.56 -11.54
C VAL A 229 1.77 -11.46 -10.76
N ARG A 230 1.50 -11.09 -9.52
CA ARG A 230 0.65 -11.87 -8.60
C ARG A 230 -0.70 -11.18 -8.39
N LEU A 231 -1.75 -11.81 -8.86
CA LEU A 231 -3.11 -11.33 -8.63
C LEU A 231 -3.62 -11.81 -7.27
N ARG A 232 -4.16 -10.89 -6.46
CA ARG A 232 -4.76 -11.18 -5.15
C ARG A 232 -6.13 -10.54 -5.05
N LYS A 233 -6.99 -11.09 -4.22
CA LYS A 233 -8.36 -10.57 -4.02
C LYS A 233 -8.32 -9.31 -3.15
N MET A 234 -8.30 -8.17 -3.81
CA MET A 234 -8.28 -6.82 -3.20
C MET A 234 -9.17 -5.85 -4.00
N PRO A 235 -10.43 -6.21 -4.27
CA PRO A 235 -11.32 -5.33 -5.04
C PRO A 235 -11.64 -4.05 -4.28
#